data_c31767674acc0e267db719bd213c5639
#
_entry.id   c31767674acc0e267db719bd213c5639
#
_cell.length_a   1.000
_cell.length_b   1.000
_cell.length_c   1.000
_cell.angle_alpha   90.00
_cell.angle_beta   90.00
_cell.angle_gamma   90.00
#
_symmetry.space_group_name_H-M   'P 1'
#
loop_
_entity.id
_entity.type
_entity.pdbx_description
1 polymer ?
#
loop_
_entity_poly.entity_id
_entity_poly.type
_entity_poly.pdbx_seq_one_letter_code
_entity_poly.pdbx_strand_id
1 'polypeptide(L)'
;MDTKLTVDEIQIALRNSGIWNKRQDIFIPNLSWGLLDYEADLVIITKSGYLTEVEIKRSWEDFKADFKKNHKHDDPRVYNFHYCVPESILDRVVDFPREKYGAMCPSVLGVSETGSIRRYGGGTPHRGGRKLFIEEQLTAARLGCMRVWNLKEKLLKQKAKIHENQRHC
;
A
#
# COMPACT_ATOMS: atom_id res chain seq x y z
N MET A 1 19.78 -0.70 6.83
CA MET A 1 19.93 0.01 5.53
C MET A 1 18.53 0.20 4.96
N ASP A 2 18.31 1.33 4.29
CA ASP A 2 17.04 1.59 3.63
C ASP A 2 16.96 0.79 2.33
N THR A 3 15.75 0.43 1.93
CA THR A 3 15.59 -0.24 0.63
C THR A 3 15.89 0.72 -0.51
N LYS A 4 16.50 0.17 -1.59
CA LYS A 4 16.67 0.90 -2.85
C LYS A 4 15.37 0.94 -3.69
N LEU A 5 14.39 0.07 -3.36
CA LEU A 5 13.13 0.01 -4.07
C LEU A 5 12.31 1.28 -3.84
N THR A 6 11.70 1.76 -4.89
CA THR A 6 10.68 2.83 -4.83
C THR A 6 9.36 2.28 -4.30
N VAL A 7 8.47 3.17 -3.88
CA VAL A 7 7.10 2.78 -3.46
C VAL A 7 6.38 2.06 -4.60
N ASP A 8 6.49 2.55 -5.83
CA ASP A 8 5.86 1.92 -7.01
C ASP A 8 6.35 0.49 -7.24
N GLU A 9 7.67 0.24 -7.09
CA GLU A 9 8.23 -1.10 -7.21
C GLU A 9 7.72 -2.04 -6.12
N ILE A 10 7.58 -1.55 -4.88
CA ILE A 10 7.02 -2.33 -3.77
C ILE A 10 5.53 -2.62 -4.02
N GLN A 11 4.75 -1.67 -4.52
CA GLN A 11 3.34 -1.88 -4.87
C GLN A 11 3.19 -2.94 -5.97
N ILE A 12 4.06 -2.92 -6.99
CA ILE A 12 4.10 -3.95 -8.03
C ILE A 12 4.45 -5.32 -7.44
N ALA A 13 5.46 -5.37 -6.55
CA ALA A 13 5.87 -6.58 -5.85
C ALA A 13 4.72 -7.16 -5.01
N LEU A 14 4.02 -6.32 -4.23
CA LEU A 14 2.85 -6.71 -3.45
C LEU A 14 1.75 -7.31 -4.33
N ARG A 15 1.42 -6.66 -5.45
CA ARG A 15 0.41 -7.15 -6.40
C ARG A 15 0.78 -8.51 -6.99
N ASN A 16 2.07 -8.77 -7.18
CA ASN A 16 2.57 -10.00 -7.79
C ASN A 16 2.96 -11.09 -6.78
N SER A 17 2.89 -10.81 -5.47
CA SER A 17 3.37 -11.69 -4.40
C SER A 17 2.60 -13.01 -4.26
N GLY A 18 1.40 -13.10 -4.79
CA GLY A 18 0.50 -14.25 -4.60
C GLY A 18 -0.23 -14.26 -3.25
N ILE A 19 0.01 -13.29 -2.36
CA ILE A 19 -0.73 -13.14 -1.10
C ILE A 19 -2.21 -12.84 -1.37
N TRP A 20 -2.48 -12.08 -2.42
CA TRP A 20 -3.81 -11.75 -2.92
C TRP A 20 -3.98 -12.22 -4.36
N ASN A 21 -5.22 -12.40 -4.79
CA ASN A 21 -5.51 -12.87 -6.13
C ASN A 21 -5.60 -11.71 -7.14
N LYS A 22 -4.50 -11.41 -7.84
CA LYS A 22 -4.41 -10.31 -8.79
C LYS A 22 -5.41 -10.36 -9.98
N ARG A 23 -6.12 -11.48 -10.17
CA ARG A 23 -7.15 -11.63 -11.22
C ARG A 23 -8.56 -11.36 -10.72
N GLN A 24 -8.77 -11.40 -9.40
CA GLN A 24 -10.09 -11.28 -8.78
C GLN A 24 -10.19 -10.09 -7.83
N ASP A 25 -9.07 -9.68 -7.23
CA ASP A 25 -9.00 -8.58 -6.29
C ASP A 25 -8.66 -7.27 -6.99
N ILE A 26 -9.19 -6.17 -6.49
CA ILE A 26 -8.94 -4.82 -7.02
C ILE A 26 -7.77 -4.22 -6.25
N PHE A 27 -6.72 -3.82 -6.97
CA PHE A 27 -5.55 -3.16 -6.40
C PHE A 27 -5.54 -1.69 -6.80
N ILE A 28 -5.48 -0.80 -5.82
CA ILE A 28 -5.51 0.65 -6.02
C ILE A 28 -4.32 1.27 -5.33
N PRO A 29 -3.28 1.68 -6.06
CA PRO A 29 -2.13 2.37 -5.49
C PRO A 29 -2.48 3.81 -5.14
N ASN A 30 -1.88 4.34 -4.07
CA ASN A 30 -1.97 5.74 -3.64
C ASN A 30 -3.42 6.24 -3.62
N LEU A 31 -4.31 5.50 -2.93
CA LEU A 31 -5.71 5.88 -2.80
C LEU A 31 -5.81 7.10 -1.89
N SER A 32 -6.22 8.23 -2.46
CA SER A 32 -6.49 9.47 -1.74
C SER A 32 -7.91 9.92 -2.01
N TRP A 33 -8.60 10.40 -0.97
CA TRP A 33 -9.92 11.03 -1.02
C TRP A 33 -11.02 10.25 -1.79
N GLY A 34 -12.19 10.22 -1.22
CA GLY A 34 -13.39 9.65 -1.86
C GLY A 34 -13.78 8.26 -1.36
N LEU A 35 -12.86 7.50 -0.76
CA LEU A 35 -13.19 6.27 -0.03
C LEU A 35 -12.68 6.35 1.42
N LEU A 36 -11.40 6.63 1.64
CA LEU A 36 -10.82 6.87 2.96
C LEU A 36 -10.62 8.37 3.16
N ASP A 37 -10.57 8.83 4.42
CA ASP A 37 -10.38 10.24 4.76
C ASP A 37 -8.89 10.64 4.80
N TYR A 38 -8.02 9.72 4.42
CA TYR A 38 -6.57 9.88 4.32
C TYR A 38 -6.04 9.17 3.07
N GLU A 39 -4.77 9.39 2.76
CA GLU A 39 -4.07 8.69 1.68
C GLU A 39 -3.51 7.37 2.19
N ALA A 40 -3.82 6.27 1.49
CA ALA A 40 -3.27 4.94 1.73
C ALA A 40 -2.34 4.55 0.57
N ASP A 41 -1.16 4.01 0.88
CA ASP A 41 -0.18 3.64 -0.14
C ASP A 41 -0.70 2.56 -1.09
N LEU A 42 -1.39 1.54 -0.57
CA LEU A 42 -2.04 0.51 -1.37
C LEU A 42 -3.32 0.02 -0.69
N VAL A 43 -4.41 0.08 -1.42
CA VAL A 43 -5.68 -0.51 -1.03
C VAL A 43 -5.96 -1.72 -1.91
N ILE A 44 -6.40 -2.82 -1.28
CA ILE A 44 -6.79 -4.04 -1.95
C ILE A 44 -8.22 -4.38 -1.54
N ILE A 45 -9.11 -4.52 -2.51
CA ILE A 45 -10.48 -4.97 -2.25
C ILE A 45 -10.59 -6.39 -2.77
N THR A 46 -10.83 -7.32 -1.86
CA THR A 46 -10.99 -8.73 -2.19
C THR A 46 -12.28 -8.97 -2.97
N LYS A 47 -12.36 -10.06 -3.71
CA LYS A 47 -13.59 -10.50 -4.39
C LYS A 47 -14.80 -10.56 -3.44
N SER A 48 -14.59 -10.84 -2.17
CA SER A 48 -15.65 -10.86 -1.15
C SER A 48 -16.05 -9.47 -0.65
N GLY A 49 -15.38 -8.39 -1.11
CA GLY A 49 -15.71 -7.01 -0.80
C GLY A 49 -15.09 -6.48 0.50
N TYR A 50 -14.07 -7.15 1.05
CA TYR A 50 -13.33 -6.65 2.20
C TYR A 50 -12.12 -5.84 1.76
N LEU A 51 -11.89 -4.70 2.43
CA LEU A 51 -10.79 -3.81 2.19
C LEU A 51 -9.58 -4.18 3.04
N THR A 52 -8.45 -4.33 2.40
CA THR A 52 -7.14 -4.44 3.02
C THR A 52 -6.33 -3.19 2.69
N GLU A 53 -5.78 -2.56 3.70
CA GLU A 53 -4.83 -1.46 3.57
C GLU A 53 -3.41 -1.98 3.80
N VAL A 54 -2.49 -1.56 2.95
CA VAL A 54 -1.06 -1.82 3.10
C VAL A 54 -0.32 -0.50 3.10
N GLU A 55 0.30 -0.18 4.22
CA GLU A 55 1.13 1.00 4.39
C GLU A 55 2.60 0.64 4.16
N ILE A 56 3.28 1.34 3.27
CA ILE A 56 4.65 1.04 2.86
C ILE A 56 5.61 1.99 3.58
N LYS A 57 6.57 1.43 4.29
CA LYS A 57 7.63 2.19 4.98
C LYS A 57 8.98 1.76 4.45
N ARG A 58 9.74 2.70 3.91
CA ARG A 58 11.01 2.41 3.25
C ARG A 58 12.22 2.44 4.20
N SER A 59 12.03 3.02 5.39
CA SER A 59 13.08 3.12 6.42
C SER A 59 12.48 3.00 7.82
N TRP A 60 13.36 2.80 8.80
CA TRP A 60 12.97 2.83 10.20
C TRP A 60 12.45 4.19 10.66
N GLU A 61 13.03 5.26 10.17
CA GLU A 61 12.62 6.63 10.47
C GLU A 61 11.23 6.92 9.92
N ASP A 62 10.97 6.49 8.69
CA ASP A 62 9.66 6.58 8.03
C ASP A 62 8.59 5.79 8.80
N PHE A 63 8.92 4.56 9.23
CA PHE A 63 8.03 3.77 10.08
C PHE A 63 7.70 4.47 11.40
N LYS A 64 8.70 5.03 12.10
CA LYS A 64 8.47 5.77 13.36
C LYS A 64 7.65 7.05 13.15
N ALA A 65 7.84 7.72 12.02
CA ALA A 65 7.13 8.96 11.70
C ALA A 65 5.62 8.74 11.56
N ASP A 66 5.20 7.54 11.20
CA ASP A 66 3.78 7.21 11.05
C ASP A 66 2.98 7.36 12.33
N PHE A 67 3.58 7.05 13.47
CA PHE A 67 2.94 7.18 14.80
C PHE A 67 2.74 8.64 15.25
N LYS A 68 3.28 9.61 14.51
CA LYS A 68 3.09 11.04 14.75
C LYS A 68 1.95 11.61 13.92
N LYS A 69 1.42 10.85 12.97
CA LYS A 69 0.30 11.26 12.12
C LYS A 69 -1.00 11.26 12.92
N ASN A 70 -1.90 12.18 12.57
CA ASN A 70 -3.19 12.31 13.25
C ASN A 70 -4.16 11.16 12.92
N HIS A 71 -4.07 10.59 11.72
CA HIS A 71 -4.85 9.42 11.34
C HIS A 71 -4.18 8.15 11.84
N LYS A 72 -4.97 7.23 12.38
CA LYS A 72 -4.48 6.00 13.02
C LYS A 72 -4.78 4.74 12.20
N HIS A 73 -5.06 4.89 10.90
CA HIS A 73 -5.50 3.78 10.05
C HIS A 73 -6.68 2.99 10.66
N ASP A 74 -7.60 3.68 11.35
CA ASP A 74 -8.71 3.11 12.13
C ASP A 74 -10.07 3.26 11.43
N ASP A 75 -10.07 3.51 10.13
CA ASP A 75 -11.30 3.60 9.34
C ASP A 75 -12.11 2.30 9.46
N PRO A 76 -13.41 2.37 9.78
CA PRO A 76 -14.26 1.19 9.99
C PRO A 76 -14.47 0.34 8.73
N ARG A 77 -14.04 0.81 7.58
CA ARG A 77 -14.03 0.06 6.31
C ARG A 77 -12.79 -0.80 6.14
N VAL A 78 -11.71 -0.52 6.87
CA VAL A 78 -10.48 -1.31 6.80
C VAL A 78 -10.66 -2.62 7.56
N TYR A 79 -10.75 -3.73 6.81
CA TYR A 79 -10.89 -5.06 7.38
C TYR A 79 -9.54 -5.64 7.81
N ASN A 80 -8.51 -5.49 6.97
CA ASN A 80 -7.14 -5.87 7.28
C ASN A 80 -6.20 -4.69 7.12
N PHE A 81 -5.17 -4.63 7.97
CA PHE A 81 -4.10 -3.67 7.87
C PHE A 81 -2.73 -4.35 7.94
N HIS A 82 -1.82 -3.94 7.05
CA HIS A 82 -0.45 -4.44 7.02
C HIS A 82 0.53 -3.27 6.92
N TYR A 83 1.66 -3.37 7.61
CA TYR A 83 2.86 -2.66 7.20
C TYR A 83 3.66 -3.50 6.22
N CYS A 84 4.19 -2.87 5.17
CA CYS A 84 5.18 -3.47 4.28
C CYS A 84 6.50 -2.72 4.46
N VAL A 85 7.54 -3.42 4.90
CA VAL A 85 8.82 -2.84 5.25
C VAL A 85 9.98 -3.63 4.63
N PRO A 86 11.16 -3.01 4.40
CA PRO A 86 12.36 -3.75 3.99
C PRO A 86 12.73 -4.82 4.99
N GLU A 87 13.22 -5.97 4.51
CA GLU A 87 13.72 -7.05 5.37
C GLU A 87 14.80 -6.56 6.34
N SER A 88 15.59 -5.56 5.96
CA SER A 88 16.65 -4.99 6.81
C SER A 88 16.18 -4.32 8.10
N ILE A 89 14.92 -3.94 8.20
CA ILE A 89 14.34 -3.32 9.42
C ILE A 89 13.23 -4.16 10.04
N LEU A 90 12.96 -5.31 9.45
CA LEU A 90 11.81 -6.14 9.77
C LEU A 90 11.75 -6.54 11.25
N ASP A 91 12.86 -7.07 11.81
CA ASP A 91 12.91 -7.49 13.22
C ASP A 91 12.58 -6.34 14.16
N ARG A 92 13.12 -5.14 13.86
CA ARG A 92 12.85 -3.94 14.66
C ARG A 92 11.38 -3.52 14.64
N VAL A 93 10.70 -3.74 13.50
CA VAL A 93 9.27 -3.44 13.34
C VAL A 93 8.42 -4.49 14.05
N VAL A 94 8.77 -5.76 13.94
CA VAL A 94 8.07 -6.86 14.62
C VAL A 94 8.20 -6.75 16.14
N ASP A 95 9.37 -6.38 16.62
CA ASP A 95 9.68 -6.21 18.05
C ASP A 95 9.24 -4.84 18.61
N PHE A 96 8.69 -3.97 17.76
CA PHE A 96 8.22 -2.66 18.21
C PHE A 96 7.10 -2.82 19.25
N PRO A 97 7.16 -2.05 20.37
CA PRO A 97 6.22 -2.22 21.47
C PRO A 97 4.75 -2.14 21.03
N ARG A 98 4.00 -3.21 21.33
CA ARG A 98 2.60 -3.36 20.90
C ARG A 98 1.69 -2.25 21.43
N GLU A 99 1.95 -1.76 22.63
CA GLU A 99 1.23 -0.65 23.27
C GLU A 99 1.29 0.65 22.45
N LYS A 100 2.31 0.81 21.61
CA LYS A 100 2.42 1.97 20.70
C LYS A 100 1.55 1.87 19.46
N TYR A 101 1.10 0.67 19.12
CA TYR A 101 0.11 0.47 18.05
C TYR A 101 -1.32 0.77 18.50
N GLY A 102 -1.56 1.02 19.80
CA GLY A 102 -2.90 1.17 20.35
C GLY A 102 -3.69 -0.14 20.28
N ALA A 103 -4.96 -0.08 19.87
CA ALA A 103 -5.80 -1.27 19.68
C ALA A 103 -5.35 -2.14 18.50
N MET A 104 -4.32 -1.74 17.78
CA MET A 104 -3.87 -2.33 16.52
C MET A 104 -2.51 -2.95 16.65
N CYS A 105 -2.44 -4.25 16.42
CA CYS A 105 -1.19 -4.93 16.15
C CYS A 105 -1.23 -5.38 14.69
N PRO A 106 -0.73 -4.56 13.75
CA PRO A 106 -0.79 -4.89 12.33
C PRO A 106 0.07 -6.10 12.02
N SER A 107 -0.30 -6.82 10.97
CA SER A 107 0.59 -7.80 10.37
C SER A 107 1.70 -7.10 9.61
N VAL A 108 2.89 -7.68 9.61
CA VAL A 108 4.05 -7.12 8.92
C VAL A 108 4.44 -8.00 7.74
N LEU A 109 4.62 -7.34 6.60
CA LEU A 109 5.15 -7.92 5.36
C LEU A 109 6.59 -7.44 5.18
N GLY A 110 7.49 -8.33 4.87
CA GLY A 110 8.87 -8.00 4.50
C GLY A 110 9.03 -7.94 2.99
N VAL A 111 9.72 -6.92 2.49
CA VAL A 111 10.16 -6.85 1.09
C VAL A 111 11.68 -6.99 1.01
N SER A 112 12.15 -7.96 0.22
CA SER A 112 13.57 -8.14 -0.08
C SER A 112 14.06 -7.08 -1.07
N GLU A 113 15.37 -6.94 -1.22
CA GLU A 113 15.99 -6.05 -2.23
C GLU A 113 15.61 -6.43 -3.67
N THR A 114 15.23 -7.68 -3.91
CA THR A 114 14.77 -8.18 -5.22
C THR A 114 13.27 -8.06 -5.44
N GLY A 115 12.53 -7.46 -4.47
CA GLY A 115 11.08 -7.31 -4.55
C GLY A 115 10.28 -8.56 -4.16
N SER A 116 10.91 -9.57 -3.54
CA SER A 116 10.16 -10.71 -2.99
C SER A 116 9.41 -10.29 -1.73
N ILE A 117 8.11 -10.61 -1.66
CA ILE A 117 7.28 -10.28 -0.49
C ILE A 117 7.04 -11.55 0.32
N ARG A 118 7.25 -11.45 1.62
CA ARG A 118 6.94 -12.51 2.58
C ARG A 118 6.11 -11.96 3.73
N ARG A 119 5.20 -12.78 4.23
CA ARG A 119 4.46 -12.47 5.46
C ARG A 119 5.34 -12.87 6.64
N TYR A 120 5.60 -11.93 7.50
CA TYR A 120 6.28 -12.15 8.78
C TYR A 120 5.28 -12.03 9.92
N GLY A 121 5.70 -12.42 11.12
CA GLY A 121 4.92 -12.33 12.36
C GLY A 121 4.35 -10.93 12.60
N GLY A 122 4.09 -10.60 13.79
CA GLY A 122 3.34 -9.43 14.19
C GLY A 122 1.94 -9.85 14.63
N GLY A 123 1.03 -8.92 14.64
CA GLY A 123 -0.33 -9.17 15.03
C GLY A 123 -1.19 -9.80 13.93
N THR A 124 -2.45 -9.96 14.21
CA THR A 124 -3.43 -10.29 13.19
C THR A 124 -3.69 -9.07 12.31
N PRO A 125 -3.79 -9.23 10.98
CA PRO A 125 -4.15 -8.11 10.11
C PRO A 125 -5.58 -7.64 10.33
N HIS A 126 -6.42 -8.48 10.95
CA HIS A 126 -7.84 -8.24 11.08
C HIS A 126 -8.16 -7.13 12.07
N ARG A 127 -8.87 -6.12 11.62
CA ARG A 127 -9.28 -4.94 12.38
C ARG A 127 -10.76 -4.89 12.70
N GLY A 128 -11.53 -5.89 12.29
CA GLY A 128 -12.97 -5.91 12.46
C GLY A 128 -13.73 -4.97 11.53
N GLY A 129 -13.08 -4.44 10.51
CA GLY A 129 -13.71 -3.60 9.53
C GLY A 129 -14.87 -4.31 8.82
N ARG A 130 -15.88 -3.55 8.44
CA ARG A 130 -17.04 -4.10 7.73
C ARG A 130 -16.74 -4.37 6.27
N LYS A 131 -17.55 -5.21 5.67
CA LYS A 131 -17.59 -5.35 4.22
C LYS A 131 -18.00 -4.02 3.56
N LEU A 132 -17.35 -3.66 2.45
CA LEU A 132 -17.73 -2.50 1.65
C LEU A 132 -19.09 -2.70 0.99
N PHE A 133 -19.90 -1.65 0.96
CA PHE A 133 -21.09 -1.60 0.12
C PHE A 133 -20.70 -1.59 -1.36
N ILE A 134 -21.62 -1.95 -2.23
CA ILE A 134 -21.33 -2.02 -3.68
C ILE A 134 -20.94 -0.63 -4.25
N GLU A 135 -21.55 0.42 -3.74
CA GLU A 135 -21.27 1.82 -4.14
C GLU A 135 -19.83 2.23 -3.74
N GLU A 136 -19.37 1.78 -2.58
CA GLU A 136 -18.01 2.01 -2.12
C GLU A 136 -17.00 1.24 -2.98
N GLN A 137 -17.30 -0.01 -3.35
CA GLN A 137 -16.47 -0.81 -4.25
C GLN A 137 -16.40 -0.17 -5.65
N LEU A 138 -17.52 0.33 -6.18
CA LEU A 138 -17.57 1.04 -7.45
C LEU A 138 -16.79 2.35 -7.40
N THR A 139 -16.90 3.10 -6.29
CA THR A 139 -16.12 4.32 -6.06
C THR A 139 -14.62 4.02 -6.07
N ALA A 140 -14.20 2.99 -5.35
CA ALA A 140 -12.81 2.55 -5.33
C ALA A 140 -12.31 2.13 -6.72
N ALA A 141 -13.08 1.33 -7.45
CA ALA A 141 -12.75 0.90 -8.81
C ALA A 141 -12.61 2.10 -9.76
N ARG A 142 -13.51 3.09 -9.67
CA ARG A 142 -13.42 4.33 -10.45
C ARG A 142 -12.16 5.11 -10.14
N LEU A 143 -11.80 5.26 -8.85
CA LEU A 143 -10.57 5.92 -8.44
C LEU A 143 -9.33 5.19 -9.00
N GLY A 144 -9.32 3.86 -8.97
CA GLY A 144 -8.28 3.06 -9.60
C GLY A 144 -8.17 3.29 -11.11
N CYS A 145 -9.30 3.34 -11.82
CA CYS A 145 -9.32 3.66 -13.26
C CYS A 145 -8.76 5.06 -13.55
N MET A 146 -9.10 6.06 -12.74
CA MET A 146 -8.55 7.41 -12.88
C MET A 146 -7.02 7.43 -12.75
N ARG A 147 -6.45 6.62 -11.84
CA ARG A 147 -4.98 6.48 -11.70
C ARG A 147 -4.34 5.94 -12.98
N VAL A 148 -4.96 4.98 -13.64
CA VAL A 148 -4.47 4.44 -14.92
C VAL A 148 -4.40 5.54 -15.99
N TRP A 149 -5.42 6.36 -16.10
CA TRP A 149 -5.43 7.47 -17.08
C TRP A 149 -4.36 8.51 -16.76
N ASN A 150 -4.21 8.91 -15.50
CA ASN A 150 -3.17 9.84 -15.07
C ASN A 150 -1.75 9.30 -15.36
N LEU A 151 -1.53 7.98 -15.15
CA LEU A 151 -0.26 7.34 -15.49
C LEU A 151 0.00 7.33 -17.00
N LYS A 152 -1.01 7.05 -17.83
CA LYS A 152 -0.88 7.11 -19.28
C LYS A 152 -0.50 8.52 -19.77
N GLU A 153 -1.14 9.56 -19.23
CA GLU A 153 -0.79 10.94 -19.56
C GLU A 153 0.64 11.29 -19.16
N LYS A 154 1.07 10.89 -17.95
CA LYS A 154 2.46 11.08 -17.50
C LYS A 154 3.46 10.40 -18.44
N LEU A 155 3.20 9.16 -18.84
CA LEU A 155 4.04 8.41 -19.76
C LEU A 155 4.14 9.06 -21.14
N LEU A 156 3.03 9.58 -21.66
CA LEU A 156 3.04 10.31 -22.94
C LEU A 156 3.87 11.60 -22.86
N LYS A 157 3.72 12.37 -21.78
CA LYS A 157 4.53 13.58 -21.54
C LYS A 157 6.02 13.27 -21.41
N GLN A 158 6.38 12.16 -20.74
CA GLN A 158 7.78 11.73 -20.62
C GLN A 158 8.35 11.32 -21.99
N LYS A 159 7.62 10.54 -22.78
CA LYS A 159 8.04 10.15 -24.14
C LYS A 159 8.26 11.36 -25.04
N ALA A 160 7.37 12.36 -24.99
CA ALA A 160 7.51 13.58 -25.79
C ALA A 160 8.80 14.33 -25.43
N LYS A 161 9.11 14.48 -24.13
CA LYS A 161 10.36 15.12 -23.66
C LYS A 161 11.62 14.39 -24.13
N ILE A 162 11.61 13.04 -24.11
CA ILE A 162 12.75 12.26 -24.58
C ILE A 162 12.97 12.47 -26.08
N HIS A 163 11.92 12.49 -26.90
CA HIS A 163 12.02 12.76 -28.33
C HIS A 163 12.50 14.18 -28.65
N GLU A 164 12.10 15.17 -27.86
CA GLU A 164 12.57 16.56 -28.00
C GLU A 164 14.08 16.65 -27.73
N ASN A 165 14.54 16.05 -26.62
CA ASN A 165 15.95 16.06 -26.28
C ASN A 165 16.84 15.34 -27.31
N GLN A 166 16.34 14.26 -27.94
CA GLN A 166 17.06 13.53 -28.98
C GLN A 166 17.13 14.29 -30.32
N ARG A 167 16.28 15.28 -30.57
CA ARG A 167 16.32 16.13 -31.76
C ARG A 167 17.30 17.31 -31.65
N HIS A 168 17.73 17.61 -30.44
CA HIS A 168 18.65 18.72 -30.15
C HIS A 168 20.10 18.27 -29.85
N CYS A 169 20.39 16.97 -29.95
CA CYS A 169 21.70 16.36 -29.97
C CYS A 169 22.11 15.94 -31.38
#